data_1cfd1ce8bdc2b2f40dd141eb4e03bdd9
#
_entry.id   1cfd1ce8bdc2b2f40dd141eb4e03bdd9
#
_cell.length_a   1.000
_cell.length_b   1.000
_cell.length_c   1.000
_cell.angle_alpha   90.00
_cell.angle_beta   90.00
_cell.angle_gamma   90.00
#
_symmetry.space_group_name_H-M   'P 1'
#
loop_
_entity.id
_entity.type
_entity.pdbx_description
1 polymer ?
#
loop_
_entity_poly.entity_id
_entity_poly.type
_entity_poly.pdbx_seq_one_letter_code
_entity_poly.pdbx_strand_id
1 'polypeptide(L)'
;MTKILAIANQKGGVGKTTIATQLAFDLALRRGKRVLYIDMDAQGNGSTVLLKGIEIAGLEAHDLFNPNLEAVCPQKTRFDNIDIIPTQCNSLASYSMEGLPDTSIADPKKHLVKIKDQYDIILIDCPPHLGIKLRAALTMSDAVLCPIRLCGFSLEGLDGLLTTIRQIQHTENRALKLAGVLINAFDRSVTQQAVLDQIHASMTSIVMKNVIRNRTPLDTANTFGIPLWEVPSAYRAVENLTDAFEEVYEKSGIEVTKLEPKKKTK
;
A
#
# COMPACT_ATOMS: atom_id res chain seq x y z
N MET A 1 19.08 1.80 4.38
CA MET A 1 18.79 1.16 3.07
C MET A 1 17.32 1.30 2.79
N THR A 2 16.95 1.79 1.61
CA THR A 2 15.54 2.00 1.18
C THR A 2 14.75 0.70 1.27
N LYS A 3 13.52 0.76 1.79
CA LYS A 3 12.58 -0.36 1.80
C LYS A 3 11.42 -0.11 0.87
N ILE A 4 11.06 -1.12 0.09
CA ILE A 4 9.97 -1.06 -0.89
C ILE A 4 8.86 -2.00 -0.45
N LEU A 5 7.68 -1.45 -0.11
CA LEU A 5 6.51 -2.19 0.35
C LEU A 5 5.36 -2.05 -0.66
N ALA A 6 4.93 -3.15 -1.26
CA ALA A 6 3.71 -3.21 -2.04
C ALA A 6 2.49 -3.46 -1.15
N ILE A 7 1.38 -2.78 -1.42
CA ILE A 7 0.09 -3.02 -0.79
C ILE A 7 -0.84 -3.63 -1.84
N ALA A 8 -1.13 -4.93 -1.73
CA ALA A 8 -1.73 -5.70 -2.80
C ALA A 8 -2.89 -6.58 -2.34
N ASN A 9 -3.95 -6.63 -3.13
CA ASN A 9 -5.04 -7.61 -3.07
C ASN A 9 -5.82 -7.56 -4.38
N GLN A 10 -6.28 -8.71 -4.87
CA GLN A 10 -7.12 -8.84 -6.07
C GLN A 10 -8.50 -8.21 -5.89
N LYS A 11 -9.01 -8.13 -4.66
CA LYS A 11 -10.35 -7.64 -4.39
C LYS A 11 -10.36 -6.12 -4.29
N GLY A 12 -11.31 -5.50 -5.00
CA GLY A 12 -11.61 -4.08 -4.85
C GLY A 12 -12.24 -3.78 -3.47
N GLY A 13 -12.07 -2.55 -2.96
CA GLY A 13 -12.71 -2.11 -1.74
C GLY A 13 -12.19 -2.70 -0.43
N VAL A 14 -11.06 -3.42 -0.44
CA VAL A 14 -10.43 -3.97 0.79
C VAL A 14 -9.62 -2.92 1.58
N GLY A 15 -9.42 -1.72 1.01
CA GLY A 15 -8.73 -0.60 1.66
C GLY A 15 -7.24 -0.49 1.34
N LYS A 16 -6.76 -1.02 0.21
CA LYS A 16 -5.36 -0.88 -0.23
C LYS A 16 -4.90 0.57 -0.19
N THR A 17 -5.55 1.42 -0.97
CA THR A 17 -5.23 2.85 -1.06
C THR A 17 -5.32 3.58 0.28
N THR A 18 -6.36 3.29 1.08
CA THR A 18 -6.51 3.84 2.42
C THR A 18 -5.31 3.51 3.30
N ILE A 19 -4.92 2.23 3.33
CA ILE A 19 -3.80 1.77 4.15
C ILE A 19 -2.50 2.36 3.60
N ALA A 20 -2.30 2.36 2.29
CA ALA A 20 -1.10 2.91 1.66
C ALA A 20 -0.92 4.41 1.93
N THR A 21 -1.98 5.22 1.81
CA THR A 21 -1.93 6.67 2.07
C THR A 21 -1.73 6.97 3.56
N GLN A 22 -2.41 6.26 4.46
CA GLN A 22 -2.23 6.44 5.90
C GLN A 22 -0.84 5.96 6.38
N LEU A 23 -0.25 4.92 5.77
CA LEU A 23 1.14 4.53 5.98
C LEU A 23 2.10 5.64 5.51
N ALA A 24 1.85 6.24 4.34
CA ALA A 24 2.65 7.35 3.84
C ALA A 24 2.63 8.53 4.81
N PHE A 25 1.45 8.90 5.32
CA PHE A 25 1.32 9.95 6.32
C PHE A 25 2.06 9.61 7.63
N ASP A 26 1.87 8.39 8.17
CA ASP A 26 2.53 8.01 9.43
C ASP A 26 4.06 8.02 9.29
N LEU A 27 4.59 7.45 8.20
CA LEU A 27 6.02 7.39 7.94
C LEU A 27 6.62 8.78 7.72
N ALA A 28 5.98 9.62 6.91
CA ALA A 28 6.53 10.94 6.58
C ALA A 28 6.31 11.96 7.70
N LEU A 29 5.06 12.13 8.16
CA LEU A 29 4.69 13.26 9.00
C LEU A 29 4.90 12.99 10.51
N ARG A 30 4.82 11.72 10.93
CA ARG A 30 5.03 11.37 12.35
C ARG A 30 6.41 10.81 12.63
N ARG A 31 7.08 10.20 11.64
CA ARG A 31 8.38 9.52 11.80
C ARG A 31 9.51 10.14 10.99
N GLY A 32 9.22 11.21 10.23
CA GLY A 32 10.22 12.00 9.50
C GLY A 32 10.93 11.23 8.37
N LYS A 33 10.33 10.16 7.84
CA LYS A 33 10.88 9.40 6.72
C LYS A 33 10.61 10.10 5.39
N ARG A 34 11.54 10.02 4.45
CA ARG A 34 11.33 10.42 3.05
C ARG A 34 10.62 9.30 2.35
N VAL A 35 9.39 9.53 1.91
CA VAL A 35 8.49 8.54 1.31
C VAL A 35 8.28 8.85 -0.16
N LEU A 36 8.47 7.85 -1.02
CA LEU A 36 7.95 7.86 -2.37
C LEU A 36 6.69 6.99 -2.42
N TYR A 37 5.59 7.56 -2.86
CA TYR A 37 4.36 6.84 -3.14
C TYR A 37 4.24 6.58 -4.64
N ILE A 38 3.95 5.35 -5.05
CA ILE A 38 3.71 4.98 -6.46
C ILE A 38 2.29 4.45 -6.57
N ASP A 39 1.45 5.15 -7.32
CA ASP A 39 0.07 4.75 -7.56
C ASP A 39 -0.02 3.92 -8.85
N MET A 40 -0.11 2.61 -8.73
CA MET A 40 -0.24 1.69 -9.88
C MET A 40 -1.70 1.40 -10.25
N ASP A 41 -2.68 1.87 -9.48
CA ASP A 41 -4.09 1.67 -9.78
C ASP A 41 -4.57 2.71 -10.82
N ALA A 42 -5.17 2.24 -11.92
CA ALA A 42 -5.73 3.11 -12.95
C ALA A 42 -6.88 4.01 -12.44
N GLN A 43 -7.45 3.70 -11.28
CA GLN A 43 -8.43 4.58 -10.63
C GLN A 43 -7.79 5.86 -10.06
N GLY A 44 -6.48 5.87 -9.80
CA GLY A 44 -5.76 7.04 -9.31
C GLY A 44 -6.23 7.56 -7.95
N ASN A 45 -6.78 6.68 -7.10
CA ASN A 45 -7.34 7.12 -5.81
C ASN A 45 -6.26 7.63 -4.84
N GLY A 46 -5.08 7.01 -4.82
CA GLY A 46 -3.94 7.45 -4.03
C GLY A 46 -3.45 8.82 -4.50
N SER A 47 -3.35 9.00 -5.81
CA SER A 47 -2.99 10.26 -6.45
C SER A 47 -3.98 11.38 -6.11
N THR A 48 -5.27 11.08 -6.17
CA THR A 48 -6.33 12.03 -5.79
C THR A 48 -6.20 12.49 -4.33
N VAL A 49 -5.87 11.58 -3.42
CA VAL A 49 -5.67 11.90 -1.99
C VAL A 49 -4.44 12.77 -1.77
N LEU A 50 -3.30 12.39 -2.33
CA LEU A 50 -2.02 13.03 -2.05
C LEU A 50 -1.83 14.35 -2.82
N LEU A 51 -2.42 14.47 -4.02
CA LEU A 51 -2.32 15.64 -4.89
C LEU A 51 -3.55 16.53 -4.84
N LYS A 52 -4.48 16.35 -3.89
CA LYS A 52 -5.71 17.13 -3.82
C LYS A 52 -5.47 18.65 -4.02
N GLY A 53 -5.97 19.19 -5.14
CA GLY A 53 -5.77 20.58 -5.53
C GLY A 53 -4.46 20.87 -6.28
N ILE A 54 -3.66 19.84 -6.59
CA ILE A 54 -2.44 19.93 -7.41
C ILE A 54 -2.67 19.12 -8.67
N GLU A 55 -2.40 19.70 -9.83
CA GLU A 55 -2.48 18.98 -11.11
C GLU A 55 -1.35 17.96 -11.25
N ILE A 56 -1.64 16.84 -11.89
CA ILE A 56 -0.61 15.87 -12.28
C ILE A 56 0.21 16.48 -13.41
N ALA A 57 1.50 16.60 -13.20
CA ALA A 57 2.45 17.15 -14.16
C ALA A 57 3.64 16.20 -14.36
N GLY A 58 3.92 15.89 -15.62
CA GLY A 58 5.10 15.08 -15.97
C GLY A 58 4.87 13.59 -15.87
N LEU A 59 5.76 12.88 -15.14
CA LEU A 59 5.82 11.43 -15.08
C LEU A 59 4.62 10.82 -14.36
N GLU A 60 3.95 9.85 -15.00
CA GLU A 60 2.95 8.98 -14.38
C GLU A 60 3.46 7.54 -14.21
N ALA A 61 2.78 6.74 -13.40
CA ALA A 61 3.21 5.38 -13.10
C ALA A 61 3.27 4.45 -14.34
N HIS A 62 2.46 4.70 -15.36
CA HIS A 62 2.51 3.95 -16.61
C HIS A 62 3.80 4.19 -17.41
N ASP A 63 4.44 5.36 -17.29
CA ASP A 63 5.68 5.67 -17.98
C ASP A 63 6.85 4.81 -17.50
N LEU A 64 6.77 4.28 -16.28
CA LEU A 64 7.79 3.35 -15.75
C LEU A 64 7.94 2.07 -16.60
N PHE A 65 6.94 1.74 -17.42
CA PHE A 65 6.99 0.59 -18.32
C PHE A 65 7.63 0.92 -19.69
N ASN A 66 7.97 2.18 -19.93
CA ASN A 66 8.71 2.57 -21.11
C ASN A 66 10.21 2.23 -20.94
N PRO A 67 10.77 1.28 -21.70
CA PRO A 67 12.18 0.89 -21.55
C PRO A 67 13.16 2.06 -21.86
N ASN A 68 12.70 3.07 -22.61
CA ASN A 68 13.49 4.22 -23.02
C ASN A 68 13.29 5.45 -22.12
N LEU A 69 12.68 5.29 -20.94
CA LEU A 69 12.50 6.40 -20.01
C LEU A 69 13.86 6.93 -19.54
N GLU A 70 14.14 8.19 -19.89
CA GLU A 70 15.45 8.82 -19.63
C GLU A 70 15.65 9.13 -18.14
N ALA A 71 14.63 9.76 -17.52
CA ALA A 71 14.68 10.21 -16.14
C ALA A 71 13.39 9.87 -15.40
N VAL A 72 13.52 9.56 -14.11
CA VAL A 72 12.39 9.38 -13.19
C VAL A 72 12.33 10.60 -12.28
N CYS A 73 11.32 11.43 -12.48
CA CYS A 73 11.12 12.66 -11.72
C CYS A 73 9.79 12.60 -10.96
N PRO A 74 9.76 12.10 -9.72
CA PRO A 74 8.55 12.09 -8.91
C PRO A 74 8.05 13.51 -8.64
N GLN A 75 6.74 13.66 -8.55
CA GLN A 75 6.09 14.92 -8.27
C GLN A 75 6.00 15.16 -6.76
N LYS A 76 6.16 16.42 -6.33
CA LYS A 76 5.91 16.82 -4.95
C LYS A 76 4.42 16.78 -4.63
N THR A 77 4.09 16.31 -3.44
CA THR A 77 2.73 16.40 -2.92
C THR A 77 2.57 17.67 -2.08
N ARG A 78 1.37 17.87 -1.53
CA ARG A 78 1.12 18.94 -0.54
C ARG A 78 1.62 18.61 0.87
N PHE A 79 2.18 17.42 1.07
CA PHE A 79 2.69 16.95 2.35
C PHE A 79 4.21 16.91 2.34
N ASP A 80 4.81 17.35 3.43
CA ASP A 80 6.25 17.29 3.60
C ASP A 80 6.74 15.84 3.60
N ASN A 81 7.90 15.61 2.99
CA ASN A 81 8.54 14.29 2.89
C ASN A 81 7.75 13.21 2.13
N ILE A 82 6.70 13.57 1.39
CA ILE A 82 5.99 12.64 0.50
C ILE A 82 6.08 13.14 -0.94
N ASP A 83 6.79 12.37 -1.78
CA ASP A 83 6.76 12.51 -3.23
C ASP A 83 5.91 11.42 -3.84
N ILE A 84 5.41 11.63 -5.05
CA ILE A 84 4.53 10.68 -5.74
C ILE A 84 4.93 10.47 -7.20
N ILE A 85 4.82 9.23 -7.66
CA ILE A 85 4.64 8.89 -9.08
C ILE A 85 3.15 8.58 -9.24
N PRO A 86 2.36 9.51 -9.78
CA PRO A 86 0.91 9.43 -9.77
C PRO A 86 0.37 8.58 -10.92
N THR A 87 -0.91 8.29 -10.85
CA THR A 87 -1.75 7.86 -11.97
C THR A 87 -2.95 8.80 -12.07
N GLN A 88 -3.22 9.33 -13.25
CA GLN A 88 -4.41 10.12 -13.50
C GLN A 88 -5.67 9.25 -13.33
N CYS A 89 -6.69 9.79 -12.68
CA CYS A 89 -7.95 9.08 -12.48
C CYS A 89 -8.54 8.59 -13.80
N ASN A 90 -8.88 7.30 -13.88
CA ASN A 90 -9.37 6.65 -15.09
C ASN A 90 -8.44 6.75 -16.31
N SER A 91 -7.13 6.74 -16.09
CA SER A 91 -6.10 6.81 -17.13
C SER A 91 -6.21 5.67 -18.15
N LEU A 92 -6.56 6.01 -19.39
CA LEU A 92 -6.55 5.06 -20.50
C LEU A 92 -5.15 4.50 -20.77
N ALA A 93 -4.11 5.33 -20.62
CA ALA A 93 -2.72 4.89 -20.72
C ALA A 93 -2.39 3.84 -19.65
N SER A 94 -2.82 4.05 -18.40
CA SER A 94 -2.65 3.08 -17.32
C SER A 94 -3.41 1.77 -17.56
N TYR A 95 -4.60 1.81 -18.17
CA TYR A 95 -5.33 0.58 -18.55
C TYR A 95 -4.63 -0.18 -19.68
N SER A 96 -4.07 0.52 -20.68
CA SER A 96 -3.41 -0.12 -21.82
C SER A 96 -2.15 -0.91 -21.44
N MET A 97 -1.55 -0.64 -20.27
CA MET A 97 -0.38 -1.37 -19.76
C MET A 97 -0.66 -2.87 -19.58
N GLU A 98 -1.89 -3.27 -19.31
CA GLU A 98 -2.23 -4.68 -19.15
C GLU A 98 -2.06 -5.52 -20.46
N GLY A 99 -1.94 -4.86 -21.60
CA GLY A 99 -1.62 -5.47 -22.91
C GLY A 99 -0.12 -5.60 -23.22
N LEU A 100 0.76 -5.12 -22.34
CA LEU A 100 2.20 -5.22 -22.56
C LEU A 100 2.71 -6.65 -22.41
N PRO A 101 3.82 -7.01 -23.12
CA PRO A 101 4.43 -8.32 -22.96
C PRO A 101 5.08 -8.48 -21.57
N ASP A 102 5.19 -9.70 -21.10
CA ASP A 102 5.80 -10.04 -19.81
C ASP A 102 7.24 -9.53 -19.63
N THR A 103 7.95 -9.30 -20.74
CA THR A 103 9.29 -8.73 -20.71
C THR A 103 9.34 -7.33 -20.11
N SER A 104 8.23 -6.58 -20.15
CA SER A 104 8.11 -5.23 -19.58
C SER A 104 7.99 -5.20 -18.05
N ILE A 105 7.79 -6.36 -17.40
CA ILE A 105 7.67 -6.45 -15.92
C ILE A 105 8.90 -5.91 -15.20
N ALA A 106 10.08 -6.06 -15.80
CA ALA A 106 11.34 -5.66 -15.19
C ALA A 106 11.66 -4.17 -15.36
N ASP A 107 11.01 -3.44 -16.28
CA ASP A 107 11.36 -2.06 -16.59
C ASP A 107 11.12 -1.08 -15.43
N PRO A 108 9.98 -1.12 -14.70
CA PRO A 108 9.79 -0.27 -13.54
C PRO A 108 10.89 -0.41 -12.48
N LYS A 109 11.37 -1.64 -12.25
CA LYS A 109 12.48 -1.89 -11.31
C LYS A 109 13.78 -1.23 -11.76
N LYS A 110 14.12 -1.30 -13.05
CA LYS A 110 15.32 -0.67 -13.62
C LYS A 110 15.31 0.85 -13.43
N HIS A 111 14.13 1.46 -13.60
CA HIS A 111 13.96 2.90 -13.42
C HIS A 111 14.00 3.30 -11.95
N LEU A 112 13.32 2.54 -11.09
CA LEU A 112 13.27 2.84 -9.67
C LEU A 112 14.64 2.77 -8.98
N VAL A 113 15.53 1.88 -9.41
CA VAL A 113 16.88 1.77 -8.89
C VAL A 113 17.67 3.08 -9.03
N LYS A 114 17.38 3.90 -10.06
CA LYS A 114 18.07 5.18 -10.29
C LYS A 114 17.78 6.24 -9.23
N ILE A 115 16.63 6.15 -8.54
CA ILE A 115 16.13 7.18 -7.61
C ILE A 115 15.90 6.68 -6.19
N LYS A 116 15.85 5.36 -5.96
CA LYS A 116 15.45 4.79 -4.67
C LYS A 116 16.23 5.33 -3.48
N ASP A 117 17.51 5.59 -3.63
CA ASP A 117 18.38 6.04 -2.53
C ASP A 117 18.06 7.47 -2.04
N GLN A 118 17.20 8.20 -2.75
CA GLN A 118 16.67 9.48 -2.32
C GLN A 118 15.57 9.33 -1.25
N TYR A 119 15.03 8.12 -1.06
CA TYR A 119 13.91 7.81 -0.18
C TYR A 119 14.32 6.77 0.87
N ASP A 120 13.70 6.87 2.04
CA ASP A 120 13.84 5.86 3.09
C ASP A 120 12.87 4.70 2.85
N ILE A 121 11.66 5.03 2.38
CA ILE A 121 10.57 4.08 2.10
C ILE A 121 9.95 4.38 0.74
N ILE A 122 9.62 3.33 -0.01
CA ILE A 122 8.80 3.40 -1.21
C ILE A 122 7.55 2.55 -0.98
N LEU A 123 6.37 3.15 -1.10
CA LEU A 123 5.08 2.49 -1.00
C LEU A 123 4.48 2.36 -2.39
N ILE A 124 4.00 1.16 -2.74
CA ILE A 124 3.36 0.90 -4.02
C ILE A 124 1.91 0.49 -3.77
N ASP A 125 0.97 1.35 -4.17
CA ASP A 125 -0.46 1.03 -4.16
C ASP A 125 -0.82 0.24 -5.42
N CYS A 126 -1.17 -1.02 -5.25
CA CYS A 126 -1.36 -1.96 -6.35
C CYS A 126 -2.81 -1.99 -6.85
N PRO A 127 -3.02 -2.21 -8.16
CA PRO A 127 -4.36 -2.38 -8.72
C PRO A 127 -5.03 -3.67 -8.19
N PRO A 128 -6.38 -3.78 -8.33
CA PRO A 128 -7.13 -4.98 -7.93
C PRO A 128 -7.06 -6.13 -8.95
N HIS A 129 -6.05 -6.18 -9.81
CA HIS A 129 -5.91 -7.20 -10.86
C HIS A 129 -4.57 -7.91 -10.77
N LEU A 130 -4.52 -9.18 -11.16
CA LEU A 130 -3.28 -9.97 -11.24
C LEU A 130 -2.48 -9.71 -12.55
N GLY A 131 -2.63 -8.53 -13.12
CA GLY A 131 -1.99 -8.16 -14.38
C GLY A 131 -0.53 -7.74 -14.23
N ILE A 132 0.01 -7.17 -15.31
CA ILE A 132 1.41 -6.79 -15.42
C ILE A 132 1.83 -5.76 -14.36
N LYS A 133 0.95 -4.81 -14.01
CA LYS A 133 1.26 -3.77 -13.02
C LYS A 133 1.48 -4.35 -11.63
N LEU A 134 0.65 -5.31 -11.20
CA LEU A 134 0.87 -6.00 -9.92
C LEU A 134 2.15 -6.83 -9.96
N ARG A 135 2.40 -7.58 -11.04
CA ARG A 135 3.61 -8.39 -11.17
C ARG A 135 4.87 -7.52 -11.14
N ALA A 136 4.86 -6.37 -11.82
CA ALA A 136 5.95 -5.39 -11.76
C ALA A 136 6.13 -4.82 -10.34
N ALA A 137 5.05 -4.45 -9.66
CA ALA A 137 5.10 -3.98 -8.27
C ALA A 137 5.76 -5.02 -7.34
N LEU A 138 5.37 -6.29 -7.43
CA LEU A 138 5.97 -7.37 -6.64
C LEU A 138 7.42 -7.65 -7.02
N THR A 139 7.78 -7.50 -8.30
CA THR A 139 9.15 -7.70 -8.80
C THR A 139 10.12 -6.67 -8.24
N MET A 140 9.67 -5.44 -7.99
CA MET A 140 10.54 -4.39 -7.44
C MET A 140 10.45 -4.22 -5.92
N SER A 141 9.57 -4.97 -5.23
CA SER A 141 9.33 -4.83 -3.79
C SER A 141 10.22 -5.73 -2.94
N ASP A 142 10.56 -5.27 -1.72
CA ASP A 142 11.18 -6.09 -0.67
C ASP A 142 10.14 -6.91 0.09
N ALA A 143 8.95 -6.32 0.28
CA ALA A 143 7.85 -6.97 0.98
C ALA A 143 6.48 -6.62 0.36
N VAL A 144 5.48 -7.46 0.61
CA VAL A 144 4.09 -7.24 0.22
C VAL A 144 3.17 -7.40 1.42
N LEU A 145 2.32 -6.39 1.64
CA LEU A 145 1.22 -6.37 2.60
C LEU A 145 -0.09 -6.70 1.89
N CYS A 146 -0.87 -7.61 2.45
CA CYS A 146 -2.14 -8.06 1.87
C CYS A 146 -3.33 -7.64 2.75
N PRO A 147 -3.92 -6.45 2.56
CA PRO A 147 -5.14 -6.10 3.28
C PRO A 147 -6.32 -6.95 2.81
N ILE A 148 -7.14 -7.46 3.75
CA ILE A 148 -8.39 -8.15 3.44
C ILE A 148 -9.53 -7.60 4.30
N ARG A 149 -10.77 -7.69 3.77
CA ARG A 149 -12.00 -7.50 4.56
C ARG A 149 -12.63 -8.86 4.79
N LEU A 150 -13.09 -9.12 6.01
CA LEU A 150 -13.74 -10.39 6.33
C LEU A 150 -15.16 -10.42 5.74
N CYS A 151 -15.32 -11.18 4.67
CA CYS A 151 -16.60 -11.48 4.04
C CYS A 151 -16.53 -12.90 3.45
N GLY A 152 -17.66 -13.49 3.08
CA GLY A 152 -17.76 -14.90 2.69
C GLY A 152 -16.79 -15.40 1.60
N PHE A 153 -16.27 -14.49 0.76
CA PHE A 153 -15.34 -14.84 -0.34
C PHE A 153 -13.92 -14.27 -0.13
N SER A 154 -13.54 -13.98 1.13
CA SER A 154 -12.24 -13.33 1.39
C SER A 154 -11.06 -14.26 1.17
N LEU A 155 -11.23 -15.55 1.37
CA LEU A 155 -10.17 -16.56 1.25
C LEU A 155 -9.84 -16.88 -0.21
N GLU A 156 -10.83 -16.96 -1.09
CA GLU A 156 -10.61 -17.25 -2.52
C GLU A 156 -9.73 -16.19 -3.21
N GLY A 157 -10.00 -14.90 -2.92
CA GLY A 157 -9.17 -13.80 -3.46
C GLY A 157 -7.76 -13.77 -2.88
N LEU A 158 -7.55 -14.30 -1.68
CA LEU A 158 -6.24 -14.38 -1.06
C LEU A 158 -5.39 -15.49 -1.69
N ASP A 159 -5.97 -16.65 -1.99
CA ASP A 159 -5.25 -17.78 -2.57
C ASP A 159 -4.63 -17.45 -3.94
N GLY A 160 -5.36 -16.75 -4.80
CA GLY A 160 -4.83 -16.30 -6.09
C GLY A 160 -3.67 -15.32 -5.93
N LEU A 161 -3.77 -14.37 -4.99
CA LEU A 161 -2.68 -13.45 -4.69
C LEU A 161 -1.46 -14.17 -4.11
N LEU A 162 -1.64 -15.09 -3.17
CA LEU A 162 -0.54 -15.88 -2.59
C LEU A 162 0.15 -16.75 -3.66
N THR A 163 -0.61 -17.30 -4.60
CA THR A 163 -0.07 -18.04 -5.74
C THR A 163 0.79 -17.13 -6.62
N THR A 164 0.31 -15.93 -6.94
CA THR A 164 1.09 -14.94 -7.71
C THR A 164 2.37 -14.52 -6.98
N ILE A 165 2.29 -14.28 -5.66
CA ILE A 165 3.47 -13.95 -4.85
C ILE A 165 4.50 -15.07 -4.93
N ARG A 166 4.10 -16.35 -4.76
CA ARG A 166 5.00 -17.51 -4.88
C ARG A 166 5.63 -17.59 -6.27
N GLN A 167 4.84 -17.37 -7.33
CA GLN A 167 5.35 -17.35 -8.69
C GLN A 167 6.45 -16.29 -8.85
N ILE A 168 6.20 -15.05 -8.44
CA ILE A 168 7.18 -13.97 -8.50
C ILE A 168 8.43 -14.29 -7.67
N GLN A 169 8.27 -14.91 -6.49
CA GLN A 169 9.41 -15.38 -5.69
C GLN A 169 10.26 -16.42 -6.42
N HIS A 170 9.67 -17.26 -7.25
CA HIS A 170 10.41 -18.28 -8.00
C HIS A 170 11.07 -17.73 -9.27
N THR A 171 10.43 -16.79 -9.97
CA THR A 171 10.85 -16.35 -11.31
C THR A 171 11.61 -15.03 -11.29
N GLU A 172 11.06 -13.99 -10.62
CA GLU A 172 11.49 -12.59 -10.80
C GLU A 172 12.17 -12.00 -9.56
N ASN A 173 11.69 -12.36 -8.34
CA ASN A 173 12.15 -11.72 -7.11
C ASN A 173 12.20 -12.70 -5.94
N ARG A 174 13.27 -13.48 -5.84
CA ARG A 174 13.47 -14.47 -4.76
C ARG A 174 13.54 -13.85 -3.36
N ALA A 175 13.85 -12.55 -3.26
CA ALA A 175 13.97 -11.85 -1.99
C ALA A 175 12.62 -11.28 -1.48
N LEU A 176 11.57 -11.30 -2.30
CA LEU A 176 10.25 -10.80 -1.91
C LEU A 176 9.73 -11.54 -0.70
N LYS A 177 9.32 -10.79 0.33
CA LYS A 177 8.73 -11.35 1.56
C LYS A 177 7.24 -11.03 1.63
N LEU A 178 6.44 -11.98 2.11
CA LEU A 178 5.07 -11.67 2.54
C LEU A 178 5.16 -11.05 3.95
N ALA A 179 4.91 -9.73 4.06
CA ALA A 179 4.85 -9.05 5.35
C ALA A 179 3.69 -9.59 6.20
N GLY A 180 2.55 -9.85 5.56
CA GLY A 180 1.42 -10.51 6.21
C GLY A 180 0.08 -10.13 5.58
N VAL A 181 -0.96 -10.79 6.09
CA VAL A 181 -2.35 -10.52 5.78
C VAL A 181 -2.93 -9.65 6.89
N LEU A 182 -3.31 -8.42 6.55
CA LEU A 182 -3.88 -7.44 7.47
C LEU A 182 -5.40 -7.41 7.36
N ILE A 183 -6.09 -7.77 8.44
CA ILE A 183 -7.54 -7.66 8.50
C ILE A 183 -7.95 -6.20 8.59
N ASN A 184 -8.73 -5.73 7.62
CA ASN A 184 -9.21 -4.36 7.54
C ASN A 184 -10.74 -4.28 7.67
N ALA A 185 -11.23 -3.16 8.20
CA ALA A 185 -12.64 -2.86 8.41
C ALA A 185 -13.38 -3.93 9.25
N PHE A 186 -12.73 -4.41 10.30
CA PHE A 186 -13.30 -5.38 11.22
C PHE A 186 -14.38 -4.75 12.10
N ASP A 187 -15.62 -5.24 12.05
CA ASP A 187 -16.76 -4.69 12.76
C ASP A 187 -17.18 -5.48 14.02
N ARG A 188 -16.53 -6.62 14.28
CA ARG A 188 -16.82 -7.55 15.38
C ARG A 188 -18.21 -8.22 15.30
N SER A 189 -18.85 -8.23 14.14
CA SER A 189 -20.04 -9.05 13.97
C SER A 189 -19.74 -10.53 14.21
N VAL A 190 -20.76 -11.29 14.62
CA VAL A 190 -20.60 -12.75 14.86
C VAL A 190 -20.03 -13.45 13.61
N THR A 191 -20.51 -13.06 12.43
CA THR A 191 -20.00 -13.60 11.17
C THR A 191 -18.53 -13.28 10.95
N GLN A 192 -18.10 -12.04 11.13
CA GLN A 192 -16.70 -11.66 10.95
C GLN A 192 -15.79 -12.31 12.01
N GLN A 193 -16.26 -12.45 13.25
CA GLN A 193 -15.49 -13.14 14.27
C GLN A 193 -15.28 -14.61 13.92
N ALA A 194 -16.32 -15.31 13.46
CA ALA A 194 -16.21 -16.71 13.05
C ALA A 194 -15.23 -16.90 11.87
N VAL A 195 -15.27 -16.00 10.88
CA VAL A 195 -14.32 -16.01 9.75
C VAL A 195 -12.89 -15.72 10.23
N LEU A 196 -12.71 -14.76 11.15
CA LEU A 196 -11.41 -14.44 11.72
C LEU A 196 -10.81 -15.66 12.46
N ASP A 197 -11.60 -16.33 13.27
CA ASP A 197 -11.18 -17.54 14.01
C ASP A 197 -10.78 -18.66 13.04
N GLN A 198 -11.52 -18.85 11.96
CA GLN A 198 -11.20 -19.81 10.89
C GLN A 198 -9.88 -19.46 10.19
N ILE A 199 -9.67 -18.19 9.86
CA ILE A 199 -8.43 -17.71 9.23
C ILE A 199 -7.25 -17.92 10.18
N HIS A 200 -7.39 -17.56 11.45
CA HIS A 200 -6.34 -17.81 12.44
C HIS A 200 -6.03 -19.29 12.61
N ALA A 201 -7.02 -20.17 12.58
CA ALA A 201 -6.81 -21.61 12.68
C ALA A 201 -6.04 -22.19 11.47
N SER A 202 -6.30 -21.66 10.26
CA SER A 202 -5.73 -22.19 9.00
C SER A 202 -4.46 -21.47 8.52
N MET A 203 -4.26 -20.19 8.89
CA MET A 203 -3.22 -19.31 8.33
C MET A 203 -2.49 -18.48 9.39
N THR A 204 -2.37 -18.95 10.63
CA THR A 204 -1.78 -18.20 11.76
C THR A 204 -0.42 -17.59 11.46
N SER A 205 0.40 -18.24 10.65
CA SER A 205 1.77 -17.78 10.36
C SER A 205 1.84 -16.53 9.49
N ILE A 206 0.79 -16.25 8.70
CA ILE A 206 0.77 -15.13 7.73
C ILE A 206 -0.21 -14.04 8.10
N VAL A 207 -1.16 -14.28 9.00
CA VAL A 207 -2.14 -13.28 9.43
C VAL A 207 -1.55 -12.43 10.55
N MET A 208 -1.74 -11.12 10.45
CA MET A 208 -1.32 -10.18 11.47
C MET A 208 -2.20 -10.29 12.71
N LYS A 209 -1.61 -10.04 13.88
CA LYS A 209 -2.31 -10.05 15.17
C LYS A 209 -3.24 -8.86 15.31
N ASN A 210 -2.77 -7.70 14.85
CA ASN A 210 -3.54 -6.46 14.90
C ASN A 210 -4.49 -6.37 13.72
N VAL A 211 -5.72 -5.93 13.98
CA VAL A 211 -6.76 -5.72 12.97
C VAL A 211 -7.12 -4.23 12.91
N ILE A 212 -7.35 -3.71 11.72
CA ILE A 212 -7.91 -2.35 11.55
C ILE A 212 -9.42 -2.45 11.67
N ARG A 213 -9.98 -1.74 12.65
CA ARG A 213 -11.42 -1.74 12.91
C ARG A 213 -12.16 -0.83 11.95
N ASN A 214 -13.38 -1.22 11.60
CA ASN A 214 -14.29 -0.35 10.86
C ASN A 214 -14.66 0.86 11.73
N ARG A 215 -14.27 2.06 11.30
CA ARG A 215 -14.50 3.30 12.04
C ARG A 215 -14.70 4.47 11.10
N THR A 216 -15.79 5.21 11.29
CA THR A 216 -16.14 6.42 10.53
C THR A 216 -14.99 7.43 10.38
N PRO A 217 -14.14 7.71 11.40
CA PRO A 217 -13.03 8.66 11.21
C PRO A 217 -12.05 8.27 10.09
N LEU A 218 -11.87 6.97 9.81
CA LEU A 218 -10.99 6.54 8.72
C LEU A 218 -11.60 6.87 7.35
N ASP A 219 -12.92 6.70 7.20
CA ASP A 219 -13.62 7.11 5.97
C ASP A 219 -13.59 8.64 5.80
N THR A 220 -13.74 9.38 6.90
CA THR A 220 -13.59 10.84 6.91
C THR A 220 -12.19 11.25 6.46
N ALA A 221 -11.14 10.66 7.02
CA ALA A 221 -9.77 10.94 6.64
C ALA A 221 -9.53 10.72 5.14
N ASN A 222 -10.04 9.62 4.59
CA ASN A 222 -9.95 9.32 3.15
C ASN A 222 -10.70 10.34 2.29
N THR A 223 -11.93 10.68 2.66
CA THR A 223 -12.76 11.65 1.93
C THR A 223 -12.09 13.02 1.85
N PHE A 224 -11.51 13.46 2.94
CA PHE A 224 -10.82 14.75 2.99
C PHE A 224 -9.35 14.67 2.53
N GLY A 225 -8.81 13.47 2.35
CA GLY A 225 -7.43 13.26 1.97
C GLY A 225 -6.45 13.76 3.03
N ILE A 226 -6.73 13.53 4.30
CA ILE A 226 -5.92 13.99 5.45
C ILE A 226 -5.46 12.80 6.31
N PRO A 227 -4.40 13.01 7.09
CA PRO A 227 -4.00 12.05 8.11
C PRO A 227 -5.13 11.78 9.13
N LEU A 228 -5.28 10.52 9.54
CA LEU A 228 -6.35 10.12 10.48
C LEU A 228 -6.30 10.90 11.80
N TRP A 229 -5.12 11.27 12.30
CA TRP A 229 -4.98 12.03 13.55
C TRP A 229 -5.42 13.50 13.47
N GLU A 230 -5.69 14.01 12.28
CA GLU A 230 -6.26 15.34 12.06
C GLU A 230 -7.79 15.34 12.11
N VAL A 231 -8.41 14.14 12.06
CA VAL A 231 -9.86 14.01 12.18
C VAL A 231 -10.29 14.18 13.65
N PRO A 232 -11.22 15.11 13.95
CA PRO A 232 -11.72 15.28 15.31
C PRO A 232 -12.25 13.98 15.92
N SER A 233 -11.96 13.75 17.19
CA SER A 233 -12.41 12.57 17.96
C SER A 233 -11.93 11.21 17.42
N ALA A 234 -10.93 11.18 16.55
CA ALA A 234 -10.39 9.94 15.96
C ALA A 234 -9.45 9.15 16.90
N TYR A 235 -9.23 9.58 18.14
CA TYR A 235 -8.21 9.02 19.06
C TYR A 235 -8.16 7.48 19.06
N ARG A 236 -9.30 6.79 19.24
CA ARG A 236 -9.36 5.32 19.25
C ARG A 236 -9.08 4.69 17.88
N ALA A 237 -9.36 5.40 16.80
CA ALA A 237 -9.05 4.95 15.45
C ALA A 237 -7.55 5.09 15.17
N VAL A 238 -6.95 6.19 15.62
CA VAL A 238 -5.50 6.45 15.54
C VAL A 238 -4.71 5.42 16.32
N GLU A 239 -5.10 5.13 17.57
CA GLU A 239 -4.45 4.11 18.42
C GLU A 239 -4.47 2.75 17.70
N ASN A 240 -5.66 2.31 17.26
CA ASN A 240 -5.81 1.03 16.56
C ASN A 240 -5.01 0.96 15.23
N LEU A 241 -4.99 2.04 14.46
CA LEU A 241 -4.22 2.09 13.21
C LEU A 241 -2.71 2.07 13.50
N THR A 242 -2.27 2.79 14.55
CA THR A 242 -0.86 2.82 14.97
C THR A 242 -0.38 1.43 15.38
N ASP A 243 -1.15 0.69 16.20
CA ASP A 243 -0.81 -0.68 16.60
C ASP A 243 -0.67 -1.63 15.39
N ALA A 244 -1.58 -1.51 14.41
CA ALA A 244 -1.51 -2.28 13.18
C ALA A 244 -0.27 -1.91 12.35
N PHE A 245 0.07 -0.63 12.25
CA PHE A 245 1.23 -0.15 11.50
C PHE A 245 2.56 -0.52 12.14
N GLU A 246 2.67 -0.54 13.48
CA GLU A 246 3.87 -1.05 14.15
C GLU A 246 4.14 -2.50 13.76
N GLU A 247 3.10 -3.35 13.69
CA GLU A 247 3.26 -4.74 13.24
C GLU A 247 3.63 -4.82 11.75
N VAL A 248 3.05 -3.95 10.89
CA VAL A 248 3.44 -3.86 9.47
C VAL A 248 4.93 -3.51 9.33
N TYR A 249 5.43 -2.55 10.08
CA TYR A 249 6.84 -2.15 10.04
C TYR A 249 7.76 -3.29 10.49
N GLU A 250 7.45 -3.92 11.60
CA GLU A 250 8.21 -5.08 12.09
C GLU A 250 8.28 -6.20 11.04
N LYS A 251 7.14 -6.60 10.50
CA LYS A 251 7.02 -7.70 9.53
C LYS A 251 7.65 -7.40 8.17
N SER A 252 7.61 -6.15 7.72
CA SER A 252 8.23 -5.71 6.46
C SER A 252 9.70 -5.32 6.59
N GLY A 253 10.23 -5.25 7.82
CA GLY A 253 11.60 -4.84 8.10
C GLY A 253 11.83 -3.34 7.84
N ILE A 254 10.80 -2.52 8.04
CA ILE A 254 10.88 -1.07 8.01
C ILE A 254 11.29 -0.57 9.39
N GLU A 255 12.46 0.06 9.47
CA GLU A 255 12.97 0.60 10.71
C GLU A 255 12.36 1.98 11.00
N VAL A 256 11.63 2.07 12.10
CA VAL A 256 11.03 3.31 12.58
C VAL A 256 11.26 3.49 14.08
N THR A 257 11.33 4.73 14.53
CA THR A 257 11.29 5.04 15.95
C THR A 257 9.86 4.85 16.45
N LYS A 258 9.66 4.07 17.52
CA LYS A 258 8.35 3.91 18.15
C LYS A 258 7.81 5.25 18.62
N LEU A 259 6.55 5.49 18.35
CA LEU A 259 5.89 6.70 18.85
C LEU A 259 5.60 6.55 20.35
N GLU A 260 5.99 7.54 21.12
CA GLU A 260 5.60 7.57 22.52
C GLU A 260 4.08 7.70 22.66
N PRO A 261 3.44 6.92 23.54
CA PRO A 261 2.01 7.08 23.81
C PRO A 261 1.75 8.49 24.33
N LYS A 262 0.91 9.25 23.62
CA LYS A 262 0.49 10.58 24.13
C LYS A 262 -0.08 10.40 25.53
N LYS A 263 0.54 11.01 26.53
CA LYS A 263 0.00 11.07 27.91
C LYS A 263 -1.44 11.56 27.82
N LYS A 264 -2.38 10.80 28.36
CA LYS A 264 -3.77 11.24 28.51
C LYS A 264 -3.76 12.52 29.34
N THR A 265 -3.89 13.67 28.69
CA THR A 265 -4.29 14.90 29.40
C THR A 265 -5.71 14.65 29.91
N LYS A 266 -5.83 14.67 31.24
CA LYS A 266 -7.11 14.50 31.95
C LYS A 266 -8.07 15.66 31.64
#